data_a718fa43df01b9e0c2d563023fcfb6c7
#
_entry.id   a718fa43df01b9e0c2d563023fcfb6c7
#
_cell.length_a   1.000
_cell.length_b   1.000
_cell.length_c   1.000
_cell.angle_alpha   90.00
_cell.angle_beta   90.00
_cell.angle_gamma   90.00
#
_symmetry.space_group_name_H-M   'P 1'
#
loop_
_entity.id
_entity.type
_entity.pdbx_description
1 polymer ?
#
loop_
_entity_poly.entity_id
_entity_poly.type
_entity_poly.pdbx_seq_one_letter_code
_entity_poly.pdbx_strand_id
1 'polypeptide(L)'
;MGDFEPTRADRFSFGLWTVGWQARDPFGDATRAPLDPVEAVHRLAELGAYGVTFHDDDLLAVEPDRDKAIAAFRKALDETGLIVPMATTNLFTHPVFKDGAFTSNDRDIRRHSIRKVMRNLDLAAELGAETYVFWGGREGSETDAAKDVGAALDRFKEALDVLGSYVVDRGYDIKFALEPKPNEPRGDILLPTVGHAL
;
A
#
# COMPACT_ATOMS: atom_id res chain seq x y z
N MET A 1 -30.26 19.15 13.19
CA MET A 1 -29.27 18.16 12.80
C MET A 1 -28.04 18.95 12.46
N GLY A 2 -26.91 18.60 13.03
CA GLY A 2 -25.76 19.51 13.03
C GLY A 2 -24.97 19.43 11.73
N ASP A 3 -24.14 20.43 11.49
CA ASP A 3 -23.23 20.59 10.34
C ASP A 3 -22.16 19.46 10.18
N PHE A 4 -22.29 18.38 10.94
CA PHE A 4 -21.33 17.25 10.99
C PHE A 4 -21.88 15.94 10.39
N GLU A 5 -23.07 15.94 9.81
CA GLU A 5 -23.57 14.76 9.10
C GLU A 5 -22.85 14.63 7.74
N PRO A 6 -22.27 13.44 7.43
CA PRO A 6 -21.59 13.24 6.15
C PRO A 6 -22.56 13.38 4.97
N THR A 7 -22.09 13.99 3.93
CA THR A 7 -22.84 14.24 2.69
C THR A 7 -22.12 13.57 1.51
N ARG A 8 -22.79 13.48 0.35
CA ARG A 8 -22.15 13.02 -0.89
C ARG A 8 -21.03 13.92 -1.41
N ALA A 9 -20.90 15.15 -0.88
CA ALA A 9 -19.80 16.05 -1.20
C ALA A 9 -18.51 15.68 -0.45
N ASP A 10 -18.63 14.88 0.62
CA ASP A 10 -17.50 14.40 1.40
C ASP A 10 -16.90 13.18 0.68
N ARG A 11 -15.65 13.30 0.28
CA ARG A 11 -14.94 12.30 -0.54
C ARG A 11 -14.27 11.24 0.33
N PHE A 12 -15.07 10.36 0.95
CA PHE A 12 -14.54 9.26 1.73
C PHE A 12 -14.08 8.12 0.83
N SER A 13 -12.81 7.72 0.96
CA SER A 13 -12.25 6.50 0.38
C SER A 13 -11.82 5.52 1.46
N PHE A 14 -11.84 4.22 1.14
CA PHE A 14 -11.62 3.15 2.11
C PHE A 14 -10.52 2.20 1.63
N GLY A 15 -9.58 1.90 2.54
CA GLY A 15 -8.57 0.88 2.29
C GLY A 15 -9.16 -0.53 2.36
N LEU A 16 -8.96 -1.34 1.32
CA LEU A 16 -9.44 -2.72 1.30
C LEU A 16 -8.86 -3.53 2.46
N TRP A 17 -7.62 -3.26 2.87
CA TRP A 17 -7.00 -3.85 4.05
C TRP A 17 -7.73 -3.53 5.36
N THR A 18 -8.44 -2.41 5.43
CA THR A 18 -9.21 -2.01 6.62
C THR A 18 -10.59 -2.67 6.62
N VAL A 19 -11.34 -2.58 5.51
CA VAL A 19 -12.69 -3.16 5.43
C VAL A 19 -12.64 -4.69 5.38
N GLY A 20 -11.59 -5.26 4.80
CA GLY A 20 -11.32 -6.69 4.75
C GLY A 20 -10.56 -7.26 5.95
N TRP A 21 -10.39 -6.48 7.02
CA TRP A 21 -9.61 -6.91 8.18
C TRP A 21 -10.14 -8.19 8.82
N GLN A 22 -9.32 -9.23 8.81
CA GLN A 22 -9.69 -10.56 9.30
C GLN A 22 -9.64 -10.71 10.84
N ALA A 23 -9.29 -9.65 11.56
CA ALA A 23 -9.18 -9.62 13.02
C ALA A 23 -8.32 -10.76 13.56
N ARG A 24 -7.04 -10.79 13.18
CA ARG A 24 -6.10 -11.78 13.66
C ARG A 24 -5.78 -11.56 15.14
N ASP A 25 -5.90 -12.60 15.93
CA ASP A 25 -5.38 -12.64 17.29
C ASP A 25 -3.84 -12.67 17.25
N PRO A 26 -3.11 -11.95 18.14
CA PRO A 26 -1.65 -12.00 18.20
C PRO A 26 -1.07 -13.40 18.43
N PHE A 27 -1.85 -14.28 19.04
CA PHE A 27 -1.47 -15.67 19.38
C PHE A 27 -2.23 -16.74 18.58
N GLY A 28 -3.04 -16.33 17.60
CA GLY A 28 -3.90 -17.24 16.86
C GLY A 28 -4.09 -16.84 15.41
N ASP A 29 -5.01 -17.57 14.78
CA ASP A 29 -5.36 -17.36 13.38
C ASP A 29 -6.36 -16.20 13.21
N ALA A 30 -6.64 -15.87 11.95
CA ALA A 30 -7.69 -14.92 11.60
C ALA A 30 -9.06 -15.40 12.10
N THR A 31 -9.86 -14.50 12.68
CA THR A 31 -11.18 -14.82 13.24
C THR A 31 -12.32 -14.63 12.23
N ARG A 32 -12.03 -14.07 11.06
CA ARG A 32 -12.97 -13.84 9.95
C ARG A 32 -12.40 -14.42 8.67
N ALA A 33 -13.31 -14.85 7.79
CA ALA A 33 -12.95 -15.17 6.41
C ALA A 33 -12.42 -13.92 5.68
N PRO A 34 -11.56 -14.08 4.66
CA PRO A 34 -11.20 -12.97 3.79
C PRO A 34 -12.45 -12.41 3.11
N LEU A 35 -12.55 -11.08 3.03
CA LEU A 35 -13.60 -10.42 2.28
C LEU A 35 -13.22 -10.38 0.80
N ASP A 36 -14.18 -10.68 -0.06
CA ASP A 36 -14.02 -10.52 -1.50
C ASP A 36 -13.89 -9.02 -1.84
N PRO A 37 -12.80 -8.57 -2.47
CA PRO A 37 -12.61 -7.17 -2.83
C PRO A 37 -13.68 -6.66 -3.81
N VAL A 38 -14.24 -7.50 -4.65
CA VAL A 38 -15.34 -7.14 -5.55
C VAL A 38 -16.61 -6.87 -4.74
N GLU A 39 -16.95 -7.74 -3.79
CA GLU A 39 -18.07 -7.52 -2.87
C GLU A 39 -17.87 -6.24 -2.05
N ALA A 40 -16.64 -6.00 -1.58
CA ALA A 40 -16.32 -4.79 -0.83
C ALA A 40 -16.58 -3.52 -1.65
N VAL A 41 -16.22 -3.49 -2.94
CA VAL A 41 -16.48 -2.35 -3.84
C VAL A 41 -17.99 -2.08 -3.94
N HIS A 42 -18.80 -3.10 -4.21
CA HIS A 42 -20.26 -2.93 -4.31
C HIS A 42 -20.87 -2.43 -2.99
N ARG A 43 -20.46 -3.01 -1.86
CA ARG A 43 -21.00 -2.58 -0.54
C ARG A 43 -20.57 -1.15 -0.18
N LEU A 44 -19.37 -0.76 -0.51
CA LEU A 44 -18.89 0.62 -0.29
C LEU A 44 -19.65 1.61 -1.18
N ALA A 45 -19.95 1.25 -2.41
CA ALA A 45 -20.77 2.06 -3.31
C ALA A 45 -22.20 2.27 -2.77
N GLU A 46 -22.83 1.21 -2.25
CA GLU A 46 -24.15 1.29 -1.59
C GLU A 46 -24.13 2.26 -0.38
N LEU A 47 -23.01 2.31 0.35
CA LEU A 47 -22.82 3.22 1.47
C LEU A 47 -22.46 4.67 1.06
N GLY A 48 -22.29 4.92 -0.24
CA GLY A 48 -21.97 6.25 -0.76
C GLY A 48 -20.50 6.62 -0.69
N ALA A 49 -19.59 5.65 -0.63
CA ALA A 49 -18.16 5.89 -0.70
C ALA A 49 -17.79 6.60 -2.01
N TYR A 50 -16.71 7.40 -1.97
CA TYR A 50 -16.12 8.05 -3.14
C TYR A 50 -15.15 7.13 -3.87
N GLY A 51 -14.37 6.34 -3.14
CA GLY A 51 -13.36 5.48 -3.72
C GLY A 51 -12.85 4.38 -2.79
N VAL A 52 -12.02 3.54 -3.35
CA VAL A 52 -11.29 2.47 -2.65
C VAL A 52 -9.80 2.59 -2.88
N THR A 53 -9.02 2.17 -1.91
CA THR A 53 -7.56 2.11 -1.98
C THR A 53 -7.10 0.69 -1.67
N PHE A 54 -5.94 0.28 -2.19
CA PHE A 54 -5.50 -1.10 -2.06
C PHE A 54 -3.98 -1.25 -1.93
N HIS A 55 -3.56 -2.35 -1.27
CA HIS A 55 -2.26 -2.96 -1.50
C HIS A 55 -2.37 -3.95 -2.66
N ASP A 56 -1.25 -4.23 -3.30
CA ASP A 56 -1.18 -5.16 -4.43
C ASP A 56 -1.72 -6.57 -4.15
N ASP A 57 -1.68 -7.01 -2.89
CA ASP A 57 -2.15 -8.33 -2.44
C ASP A 57 -3.59 -8.33 -1.88
N ASP A 58 -4.18 -7.17 -1.57
CA ASP A 58 -5.59 -7.08 -1.15
C ASP A 58 -6.54 -7.64 -2.21
N LEU A 59 -6.22 -7.45 -3.49
CA LEU A 59 -7.04 -7.91 -4.62
C LEU A 59 -7.04 -9.43 -4.78
N LEU A 60 -6.07 -10.12 -4.18
CA LEU A 60 -5.89 -11.56 -4.28
C LEU A 60 -6.47 -12.33 -3.07
N ALA A 61 -7.29 -11.66 -2.26
CA ALA A 61 -7.78 -12.23 -1.00
C ALA A 61 -8.61 -13.51 -1.20
N VAL A 62 -9.33 -13.63 -2.31
CA VAL A 62 -10.22 -14.79 -2.62
C VAL A 62 -9.94 -15.44 -3.97
N GLU A 63 -9.40 -14.71 -4.94
CA GLU A 63 -9.02 -15.22 -6.27
C GLU A 63 -7.49 -15.15 -6.43
N PRO A 64 -6.81 -16.31 -6.44
CA PRO A 64 -5.34 -16.34 -6.55
C PRO A 64 -4.81 -16.04 -7.97
N ASP A 65 -5.66 -16.14 -8.99
CA ASP A 65 -5.31 -15.76 -10.35
C ASP A 65 -5.37 -14.23 -10.49
N ARG A 66 -4.19 -13.61 -10.57
CA ARG A 66 -4.04 -12.15 -10.59
C ARG A 66 -4.83 -11.48 -11.71
N ASP A 67 -4.81 -12.03 -12.90
CA ASP A 67 -5.44 -11.38 -14.06
C ASP A 67 -6.97 -11.42 -13.94
N LYS A 68 -7.50 -12.53 -13.44
CA LYS A 68 -8.93 -12.64 -13.14
C LYS A 68 -9.36 -11.71 -12.01
N ALA A 69 -8.58 -11.65 -10.92
CA ALA A 69 -8.86 -10.76 -9.79
C ALA A 69 -8.91 -9.30 -10.24
N ILE A 70 -7.91 -8.85 -11.01
CA ILE A 70 -7.85 -7.47 -11.53
C ILE A 70 -9.02 -7.19 -12.49
N ALA A 71 -9.33 -8.12 -13.41
CA ALA A 71 -10.44 -7.94 -14.33
C ALA A 71 -11.79 -7.81 -13.61
N ALA A 72 -12.02 -8.64 -12.59
CA ALA A 72 -13.22 -8.59 -11.77
C ALA A 72 -13.31 -7.29 -10.95
N PHE A 73 -12.20 -6.87 -10.35
CA PHE A 73 -12.13 -5.63 -9.58
C PHE A 73 -12.39 -4.40 -10.48
N ARG A 74 -11.77 -4.34 -11.65
CA ARG A 74 -12.02 -3.26 -12.63
C ARG A 74 -13.48 -3.20 -13.03
N LYS A 75 -14.08 -4.35 -13.36
CA LYS A 75 -15.50 -4.42 -13.68
C LYS A 75 -16.38 -3.86 -12.55
N ALA A 76 -16.08 -4.20 -11.30
CA ALA A 76 -16.79 -3.67 -10.16
C ALA A 76 -16.65 -2.12 -10.01
N LEU A 77 -15.47 -1.57 -10.28
CA LEU A 77 -15.26 -0.12 -10.32
C LEU A 77 -16.11 0.53 -11.44
N ASP A 78 -16.12 -0.06 -12.65
CA ASP A 78 -16.91 0.43 -13.78
C ASP A 78 -18.42 0.41 -13.48
N GLU A 79 -18.90 -0.66 -12.82
CA GLU A 79 -20.33 -0.83 -12.45
C GLU A 79 -20.77 0.13 -11.35
N THR A 80 -19.87 0.46 -10.42
CA THR A 80 -20.20 1.29 -9.24
C THR A 80 -19.86 2.77 -9.39
N GLY A 81 -18.93 3.09 -10.28
CA GLY A 81 -18.39 4.44 -10.42
C GLY A 81 -17.44 4.85 -9.28
N LEU A 82 -17.03 3.92 -8.41
CA LEU A 82 -15.99 4.19 -7.43
C LEU A 82 -14.64 4.37 -8.13
N ILE A 83 -13.81 5.26 -7.62
CA ILE A 83 -12.47 5.50 -8.14
C ILE A 83 -11.39 4.91 -7.23
N VAL A 84 -10.17 4.85 -7.74
CA VAL A 84 -8.98 4.48 -6.98
C VAL A 84 -8.12 5.74 -6.80
N PRO A 85 -8.30 6.53 -5.73
CA PRO A 85 -7.53 7.76 -5.54
C PRO A 85 -6.07 7.48 -5.16
N MET A 86 -5.78 6.30 -4.57
CA MET A 86 -4.47 5.95 -4.08
C MET A 86 -4.24 4.43 -4.13
N ALA A 87 -3.01 4.04 -4.42
CA ALA A 87 -2.53 2.66 -4.29
C ALA A 87 -1.24 2.60 -3.47
N THR A 88 -0.90 1.43 -2.98
CA THR A 88 0.34 1.15 -2.25
C THR A 88 0.74 -0.31 -2.43
N THR A 89 1.95 -0.68 -2.02
CA THR A 89 2.44 -2.07 -2.06
C THR A 89 2.71 -2.59 -0.67
N ASN A 90 2.25 -3.80 -0.39
CA ASN A 90 2.58 -4.49 0.85
C ASN A 90 4.05 -4.96 0.82
N LEU A 91 4.91 -4.23 1.51
CA LEU A 91 6.33 -4.52 1.69
C LEU A 91 6.68 -4.87 3.15
N PHE A 92 5.72 -5.37 3.92
CA PHE A 92 5.90 -5.54 5.37
C PHE A 92 5.32 -6.84 5.95
N THR A 93 4.24 -7.38 5.41
CA THR A 93 3.56 -8.55 5.99
C THR A 93 4.37 -9.83 5.79
N HIS A 94 4.90 -10.07 4.58
CA HIS A 94 5.61 -11.30 4.28
C HIS A 94 6.97 -11.35 5.02
N PRO A 95 7.37 -12.50 5.60
CA PRO A 95 8.63 -12.66 6.35
C PRO A 95 9.89 -12.28 5.57
N VAL A 96 9.87 -12.28 4.24
CA VAL A 96 10.99 -11.84 3.41
C VAL A 96 11.42 -10.40 3.73
N PHE A 97 10.47 -9.55 4.15
CA PHE A 97 10.72 -8.15 4.49
C PHE A 97 11.12 -7.91 5.96
N LYS A 98 11.41 -8.96 6.71
CA LYS A 98 11.75 -8.85 8.15
C LYS A 98 12.91 -7.88 8.47
N ASP A 99 13.84 -7.69 7.53
CA ASP A 99 14.97 -6.76 7.66
C ASP A 99 14.79 -5.50 6.82
N GLY A 100 13.58 -5.14 6.45
CA GLY A 100 13.27 -4.07 5.52
C GLY A 100 13.06 -4.58 4.10
N ALA A 101 12.49 -3.74 3.27
CA ALA A 101 12.29 -3.98 1.85
C ALA A 101 13.36 -3.24 1.02
N PHE A 102 13.22 -1.93 0.90
CA PHE A 102 14.21 -1.09 0.19
C PHE A 102 15.52 -0.96 0.95
N THR A 103 15.49 -1.04 2.26
CA THR A 103 16.65 -0.86 3.14
C THR A 103 17.24 -2.17 3.65
N SER A 104 16.72 -3.31 3.21
CA SER A 104 17.26 -4.62 3.59
C SER A 104 18.77 -4.70 3.36
N ASN A 105 19.48 -5.37 4.28
CA ASN A 105 20.90 -5.69 4.08
C ASN A 105 21.12 -6.64 2.90
N ASP A 106 20.10 -7.45 2.56
CA ASP A 106 20.12 -8.33 1.40
C ASP A 106 19.73 -7.58 0.10
N ARG A 107 20.67 -7.54 -0.85
CA ARG A 107 20.49 -6.89 -2.15
C ARG A 107 19.35 -7.49 -2.97
N ASP A 108 19.15 -8.80 -2.90
CA ASP A 108 18.13 -9.47 -3.73
C ASP A 108 16.73 -9.16 -3.21
N ILE A 109 16.58 -8.97 -1.89
CA ILE A 109 15.33 -8.48 -1.30
C ILE A 109 15.04 -7.05 -1.74
N ARG A 110 16.04 -6.15 -1.76
CA ARG A 110 15.86 -4.78 -2.28
C ARG A 110 15.40 -4.76 -3.73
N ARG A 111 16.04 -5.58 -4.60
CA ARG A 111 15.66 -5.70 -6.02
C ARG A 111 14.28 -6.34 -6.20
N HIS A 112 13.93 -7.32 -5.38
CA HIS A 112 12.59 -7.91 -5.36
C HIS A 112 11.54 -6.86 -5.01
N SER A 113 11.78 -6.05 -3.98
CA SER A 113 10.89 -4.99 -3.52
C SER A 113 10.62 -3.94 -4.60
N ILE A 114 11.69 -3.44 -5.24
CA ILE A 114 11.56 -2.47 -6.35
C ILE A 114 10.71 -3.06 -7.49
N ARG A 115 10.99 -4.31 -7.93
CA ARG A 115 10.20 -4.96 -8.99
C ARG A 115 8.74 -5.21 -8.59
N LYS A 116 8.50 -5.52 -7.30
CA LYS A 116 7.12 -5.67 -6.78
C LYS A 116 6.36 -4.35 -6.88
N VAL A 117 6.99 -3.24 -6.49
CA VAL A 117 6.40 -1.89 -6.61
C VAL A 117 6.19 -1.50 -8.07
N MET A 118 7.15 -1.72 -8.97
CA MET A 118 6.97 -1.41 -10.40
C MET A 118 5.72 -2.07 -10.98
N ARG A 119 5.52 -3.37 -10.71
CA ARG A 119 4.30 -4.07 -11.16
C ARG A 119 3.01 -3.50 -10.59
N ASN A 120 3.05 -2.99 -9.36
CA ASN A 120 1.87 -2.37 -8.77
C ASN A 120 1.67 -0.92 -9.21
N LEU A 121 2.74 -0.21 -9.57
CA LEU A 121 2.66 1.10 -10.24
C LEU A 121 1.98 0.98 -11.62
N ASP A 122 2.29 -0.08 -12.39
CA ASP A 122 1.61 -0.37 -13.65
C ASP A 122 0.09 -0.55 -13.42
N LEU A 123 -0.28 -1.35 -12.42
CA LEU A 123 -1.68 -1.56 -12.05
C LEU A 123 -2.34 -0.28 -11.52
N ALA A 124 -1.65 0.49 -10.68
CA ALA A 124 -2.15 1.74 -10.15
C ALA A 124 -2.46 2.75 -11.28
N ALA A 125 -1.55 2.88 -12.25
CA ALA A 125 -1.75 3.70 -13.43
C ALA A 125 -2.95 3.22 -14.27
N GLU A 126 -3.07 1.91 -14.47
CA GLU A 126 -4.17 1.28 -15.21
C GLU A 126 -5.54 1.52 -14.55
N LEU A 127 -5.60 1.58 -13.22
CA LEU A 127 -6.81 1.86 -12.44
C LEU A 127 -7.03 3.35 -12.16
N GLY A 128 -6.19 4.23 -12.71
CA GLY A 128 -6.34 5.68 -12.60
C GLY A 128 -5.95 6.28 -11.25
N ALA A 129 -5.09 5.61 -10.48
CA ALA A 129 -4.62 6.16 -9.22
C ALA A 129 -3.74 7.41 -9.43
N GLU A 130 -4.04 8.47 -8.70
CA GLU A 130 -3.30 9.75 -8.75
C GLU A 130 -2.12 9.77 -7.76
N THR A 131 -2.20 8.99 -6.71
CA THR A 131 -1.20 8.96 -5.64
C THR A 131 -0.71 7.54 -5.38
N TYR A 132 0.59 7.41 -5.17
CA TYR A 132 1.21 6.16 -4.72
C TYR A 132 1.91 6.36 -3.39
N VAL A 133 1.44 5.66 -2.35
CA VAL A 133 1.92 5.84 -0.98
C VAL A 133 3.01 4.83 -0.67
N PHE A 134 4.06 5.29 -0.02
CA PHE A 134 5.13 4.48 0.56
C PHE A 134 5.09 4.57 2.07
N TRP A 135 4.62 3.50 2.70
CA TRP A 135 4.73 3.29 4.13
C TRP A 135 5.89 2.35 4.43
N GLY A 136 6.89 2.88 5.13
CA GLY A 136 8.11 2.15 5.46
C GLY A 136 7.99 1.25 6.69
N GLY A 137 6.92 0.43 6.82
CA GLY A 137 6.63 -0.34 8.02
C GLY A 137 7.70 -1.32 8.47
N ARG A 138 8.60 -1.77 7.58
CA ARG A 138 9.75 -2.60 7.92
C ARG A 138 11.09 -1.90 7.72
N GLU A 139 11.07 -0.66 7.25
CA GLU A 139 12.28 0.13 7.02
C GLU A 139 12.82 0.69 8.33
N GLY A 140 13.70 -0.04 8.95
CA GLY A 140 14.24 0.26 10.27
C GLY A 140 14.95 -0.92 10.90
N SER A 141 15.18 -0.86 12.22
CA SER A 141 15.80 -1.92 13.00
C SER A 141 15.24 -1.97 14.42
N GLU A 142 15.48 -3.09 15.11
CA GLU A 142 15.21 -3.22 16.55
C GLU A 142 16.40 -2.77 17.40
N THR A 143 17.60 -2.71 16.80
CA THR A 143 18.82 -2.23 17.44
C THR A 143 19.73 -1.54 16.42
N ASP A 144 20.45 -0.51 16.83
CA ASP A 144 21.39 0.24 15.99
C ASP A 144 22.51 -0.65 15.43
N ALA A 145 22.88 -1.72 16.15
CA ALA A 145 23.93 -2.65 15.70
C ALA A 145 23.51 -3.50 14.48
N ALA A 146 22.21 -3.59 14.18
CA ALA A 146 21.70 -4.45 13.12
C ALA A 146 21.73 -3.80 11.73
N LYS A 147 21.85 -2.46 11.66
CA LYS A 147 21.73 -1.72 10.40
C LYS A 147 22.54 -0.43 10.42
N ASP A 148 23.33 -0.22 9.39
CA ASP A 148 23.91 1.09 9.08
C ASP A 148 22.81 2.03 8.60
N VAL A 149 22.41 2.97 9.46
CA VAL A 149 21.30 3.90 9.21
C VAL A 149 21.58 4.80 8.00
N GLY A 150 22.83 5.31 7.86
CA GLY A 150 23.23 6.13 6.72
C GLY A 150 23.07 5.37 5.40
N ALA A 151 23.67 4.18 5.32
CA ALA A 151 23.56 3.32 4.13
C ALA A 151 22.10 2.87 3.87
N ALA A 152 21.28 2.70 4.91
CA ALA A 152 19.86 2.35 4.76
C ALA A 152 19.05 3.51 4.15
N LEU A 153 19.28 4.75 4.59
CA LEU A 153 18.65 5.95 4.02
C LEU A 153 19.06 6.16 2.56
N ASP A 154 20.36 5.97 2.24
CA ASP A 154 20.84 6.04 0.85
C ASP A 154 20.14 5.01 -0.05
N ARG A 155 19.97 3.77 0.43
CA ARG A 155 19.24 2.70 -0.28
C ARG A 155 17.76 3.02 -0.45
N PHE A 156 17.14 3.62 0.56
CA PHE A 156 15.74 4.04 0.49
C PHE A 156 15.56 5.13 -0.58
N LYS A 157 16.44 6.14 -0.55
CA LYS A 157 16.47 7.20 -1.56
C LYS A 157 16.72 6.63 -2.96
N GLU A 158 17.71 5.75 -3.14
CA GLU A 158 18.00 5.09 -4.42
C GLU A 158 16.75 4.37 -4.95
N ALA A 159 16.02 3.66 -4.10
CA ALA A 159 14.80 2.97 -4.51
C ALA A 159 13.72 3.94 -5.00
N LEU A 160 13.51 5.06 -4.29
CA LEU A 160 12.57 6.10 -4.71
C LEU A 160 12.99 6.78 -6.01
N ASP A 161 14.29 7.05 -6.19
CA ASP A 161 14.82 7.64 -7.43
C ASP A 161 14.59 6.70 -8.64
N VAL A 162 14.84 5.39 -8.48
CA VAL A 162 14.57 4.38 -9.51
C VAL A 162 13.09 4.31 -9.84
N LEU A 163 12.22 4.29 -8.83
CA LEU A 163 10.78 4.22 -9.03
C LEU A 163 10.21 5.52 -9.61
N GLY A 164 10.75 6.68 -9.21
CA GLY A 164 10.38 7.98 -9.78
C GLY A 164 10.76 8.06 -11.26
N SER A 165 11.98 7.64 -11.60
CA SER A 165 12.40 7.53 -13.01
C SER A 165 11.49 6.59 -13.80
N TYR A 166 11.11 5.45 -13.21
CA TYR A 166 10.18 4.51 -13.85
C TYR A 166 8.83 5.15 -14.17
N VAL A 167 8.24 5.89 -13.23
CA VAL A 167 6.96 6.59 -13.43
C VAL A 167 7.07 7.62 -14.56
N VAL A 168 8.16 8.40 -14.60
CA VAL A 168 8.42 9.38 -15.66
C VAL A 168 8.60 8.70 -17.02
N ASP A 169 9.44 7.67 -17.11
CA ASP A 169 9.73 6.94 -18.35
C ASP A 169 8.47 6.26 -18.93
N ARG A 170 7.54 5.84 -18.07
CA ARG A 170 6.26 5.24 -18.46
C ARG A 170 5.20 6.29 -18.79
N GLY A 171 5.43 7.56 -18.47
CA GLY A 171 4.46 8.64 -18.67
C GLY A 171 3.24 8.54 -17.74
N TYR A 172 3.40 7.98 -16.53
CA TYR A 172 2.32 7.87 -15.56
C TYR A 172 2.13 9.19 -14.81
N ASP A 173 0.88 9.63 -14.68
CA ASP A 173 0.52 10.80 -13.85
C ASP A 173 0.25 10.36 -12.41
N ILE A 174 1.29 9.86 -11.75
CA ILE A 174 1.24 9.38 -10.37
C ILE A 174 2.21 10.19 -9.51
N LYS A 175 1.72 10.73 -8.41
CA LYS A 175 2.53 11.41 -7.39
C LYS A 175 2.91 10.46 -6.27
N PHE A 176 4.15 10.53 -5.80
CA PHE A 176 4.59 9.78 -4.63
C PHE A 176 4.27 10.52 -3.35
N ALA A 177 3.81 9.78 -2.35
CA ALA A 177 3.61 10.24 -1.00
C ALA A 177 4.37 9.33 -0.02
N LEU A 178 5.14 9.92 0.87
CA LEU A 178 5.81 9.20 1.96
C LEU A 178 4.94 9.28 3.21
N GLU A 179 4.65 8.13 3.81
CA GLU A 179 3.88 8.05 5.06
C GLU A 179 4.82 7.78 6.23
N PRO A 180 5.20 8.80 7.02
CA PRO A 180 6.03 8.62 8.19
C PRO A 180 5.20 8.05 9.35
N LYS A 181 5.79 7.13 10.12
CA LYS A 181 5.18 6.58 11.33
C LYS A 181 6.25 6.24 12.36
N PRO A 182 6.19 6.80 13.58
CA PRO A 182 7.15 6.48 14.62
C PRO A 182 6.91 5.09 15.23
N ASN A 183 7.98 4.35 15.50
CA ASN A 183 8.04 3.19 16.39
C ASN A 183 7.06 2.04 16.15
N GLU A 184 6.57 1.82 14.93
CA GLU A 184 5.67 0.70 14.66
C GLU A 184 5.74 0.27 13.19
N PRO A 185 5.92 -1.02 12.89
CA PRO A 185 6.11 -2.17 13.80
C PRO A 185 7.55 -2.38 14.29
N ARG A 186 8.48 -1.48 13.96
CA ARG A 186 9.88 -1.54 14.37
C ARG A 186 10.16 -0.52 15.49
N GLY A 187 11.13 -0.83 16.36
CA GLY A 187 11.57 0.07 17.42
C GLY A 187 12.17 1.37 16.86
N ASP A 188 13.06 1.25 15.88
CA ASP A 188 13.69 2.37 15.18
C ASP A 188 13.32 2.38 13.70
N ILE A 189 12.32 3.17 13.34
CA ILE A 189 11.89 3.39 11.95
C ILE A 189 12.73 4.51 11.32
N LEU A 190 13.13 4.35 10.05
CA LEU A 190 14.01 5.30 9.35
C LEU A 190 13.32 6.63 9.02
N LEU A 191 12.01 6.64 8.80
CA LEU A 191 11.23 7.85 8.53
C LEU A 191 10.14 8.04 9.61
N PRO A 192 10.53 8.37 10.87
CA PRO A 192 9.56 8.44 11.96
C PRO A 192 8.68 9.70 11.94
N THR A 193 9.11 10.75 11.25
CA THR A 193 8.39 12.04 11.20
C THR A 193 8.47 12.66 9.80
N VAL A 194 7.60 13.64 9.54
CA VAL A 194 7.65 14.44 8.30
C VAL A 194 9.01 15.11 8.11
N GLY A 195 9.63 15.59 9.20
CA GLY A 195 10.95 16.22 9.14
C GLY A 195 12.08 15.29 8.69
N HIS A 196 11.92 13.98 8.82
CA HIS A 196 12.87 12.99 8.28
C HIS A 196 12.61 12.69 6.78
N ALA A 197 11.41 12.96 6.31
CA ALA A 197 11.03 12.73 4.92
C ALA A 197 11.37 13.94 4.00
N LEU A 198 11.59 15.12 4.58
CA LEU A 198 11.99 16.37 3.91
C LEU A 198 13.51 16.49 3.77
#